data_61ba5be45fe00cdab6505489dbb076bc
#
_entry.id   61ba5be45fe00cdab6505489dbb076bc
#
_cell.length_a   1.000
_cell.length_b   1.000
_cell.length_c   1.000
_cell.angle_alpha   90.00
_cell.angle_beta   90.00
_cell.angle_gamma   90.00
#
_symmetry.space_group_name_H-M   'P 1'
#
loop_
_entity.id
_entity.type
_entity.pdbx_description
1 polymer ?
#
loop_
_entity_poly.entity_id
_entity_poly.type
_entity_poly.pdbx_seq_one_letter_code
_entity_poly.pdbx_strand_id
1 'polypeptide(L)'
;MNELDIIGSLKAEMQDTIGYDADEIIERRTENLKRYEGELLGDERFGRSQVITRDVLETVEGVMPFFMRVFYSTDDVVKFEPVADNDIELADQMTHFANHVLKKQNEGFNIIHTWVKDALISDMGAVKYYYDTQQETEVVYYENLTDE
;
A
#
# COMPACT_ATOMS: atom_id res chain seq x y z
N MET A 1 1.31 -9.64 -35.49
CA MET A 1 2.21 -8.84 -34.63
C MET A 1 3.12 -9.84 -33.94
N ASN A 2 4.43 -9.82 -34.26
CA ASN A 2 5.38 -10.78 -33.69
C ASN A 2 5.64 -10.49 -32.23
N GLU A 3 5.93 -11.52 -31.41
CA GLU A 3 6.26 -11.36 -29.98
C GLU A 3 7.41 -10.37 -29.76
N LEU A 4 8.36 -10.31 -30.67
CA LEU A 4 9.48 -9.36 -30.64
C LEU A 4 9.05 -7.90 -30.85
N ASP A 5 8.00 -7.66 -31.66
CA ASP A 5 7.44 -6.32 -31.88
C ASP A 5 6.70 -5.82 -30.64
N ILE A 6 6.01 -6.73 -29.93
CA ILE A 6 5.31 -6.42 -28.68
C ILE A 6 6.32 -6.07 -27.55
N ILE A 7 7.38 -6.86 -27.44
CA ILE A 7 8.44 -6.61 -26.44
C ILE A 7 9.16 -5.29 -26.75
N GLY A 8 9.36 -4.98 -28.04
CA GLY A 8 9.95 -3.71 -28.48
C GLY A 8 9.10 -2.49 -28.12
N SER A 9 7.79 -2.56 -28.38
CA SER A 9 6.85 -1.48 -28.04
C SER A 9 6.70 -1.29 -26.54
N LEU A 10 6.60 -2.39 -25.77
CA LEU A 10 6.54 -2.33 -24.31
C LEU A 10 7.81 -1.72 -23.68
N LYS A 11 8.99 -2.04 -24.22
CA LYS A 11 10.24 -1.44 -23.75
C LYS A 11 10.32 0.05 -24.09
N ALA A 12 9.84 0.47 -25.26
CA ALA A 12 9.81 1.88 -25.63
C ALA A 12 8.84 2.67 -24.75
N GLU A 13 7.63 2.17 -24.50
CA GLU A 13 6.66 2.77 -23.60
C GLU A 13 7.18 2.85 -22.16
N MET A 14 7.86 1.79 -21.68
CA MET A 14 8.46 1.77 -20.37
C MET A 14 9.61 2.79 -20.25
N GLN A 15 10.43 2.96 -21.28
CA GLN A 15 11.49 3.97 -21.29
C GLN A 15 10.95 5.39 -21.36
N ASP A 16 9.91 5.63 -22.14
CA ASP A 16 9.23 6.94 -22.19
C ASP A 16 8.59 7.29 -20.85
N THR A 17 7.94 6.33 -20.20
CA THR A 17 7.32 6.53 -18.88
C THR A 17 8.38 6.83 -17.81
N ILE A 18 9.49 6.10 -17.78
CA ILE A 18 10.58 6.32 -16.83
C ILE A 18 11.27 7.67 -17.09
N GLY A 19 11.42 8.09 -18.34
CA GLY A 19 12.05 9.36 -18.70
C GLY A 19 11.21 10.59 -18.33
N TYR A 20 9.88 10.49 -18.47
CA TYR A 20 8.96 11.59 -18.16
C TYR A 20 8.74 11.79 -16.65
N ASP A 21 8.67 10.68 -15.91
CA ASP A 21 8.38 10.71 -14.47
C ASP A 21 9.62 10.95 -13.59
N ALA A 22 10.83 10.76 -14.14
CA ALA A 22 12.00 10.62 -13.27
C ALA A 22 12.42 11.93 -12.59
N ASP A 23 12.33 13.06 -13.25
CA ASP A 23 12.92 14.28 -12.69
C ASP A 23 11.92 15.11 -11.87
N GLU A 24 10.77 15.47 -12.43
CA GLU A 24 9.84 16.39 -11.76
C GLU A 24 9.04 15.74 -10.63
N ILE A 25 8.55 14.50 -10.83
CA ILE A 25 7.76 13.79 -9.83
C ILE A 25 8.64 13.35 -8.66
N ILE A 26 9.85 12.87 -8.93
CA ILE A 26 10.79 12.45 -7.88
C ILE A 26 11.23 13.66 -7.05
N GLU A 27 11.53 14.79 -7.69
CA GLU A 27 11.90 16.02 -7.00
C GLU A 27 10.75 16.50 -6.08
N ARG A 28 9.52 16.56 -6.59
CA ARG A 28 8.34 16.94 -5.82
C ARG A 28 8.08 15.99 -4.65
N ARG A 29 8.18 14.68 -4.83
CA ARG A 29 8.03 13.70 -3.76
C ARG A 29 9.11 13.83 -2.69
N THR A 30 10.34 14.06 -3.12
CA THR A 30 11.46 14.28 -2.20
C THR A 30 11.25 15.55 -1.38
N GLU A 31 10.76 16.61 -2.00
CA GLU A 31 10.43 17.85 -1.30
C GLU A 31 9.28 17.67 -0.31
N ASN A 32 8.21 16.96 -0.72
CA ASN A 32 7.08 16.66 0.16
C ASN A 32 7.51 15.83 1.38
N LEU A 33 8.40 14.86 1.19
CA LEU A 33 8.95 14.06 2.29
C LEU A 33 9.77 14.93 3.26
N LYS A 34 10.63 15.81 2.74
CA LYS A 34 11.39 16.76 3.57
C LYS A 34 10.46 17.67 4.38
N ARG A 35 9.39 18.17 3.78
CA ARG A 35 8.38 18.97 4.49
C ARG A 35 7.66 18.18 5.58
N TYR A 36 7.36 16.91 5.31
CA TYR A 36 6.76 16.02 6.32
C TYR A 36 7.72 15.76 7.48
N GLU A 37 8.98 15.49 7.19
CA GLU A 37 10.02 15.25 8.21
C GLU A 37 10.46 16.53 8.94
N GLY A 38 10.10 17.70 8.40
CA GLY A 38 10.51 19.00 8.95
C GLY A 38 11.98 19.28 8.70
N GLU A 39 12.49 18.88 7.55
CA GLU A 39 13.84 19.23 7.12
C GLU A 39 13.90 20.62 6.48
N LEU A 40 15.08 21.23 6.52
CA LEU A 40 15.37 22.49 5.83
C LEU A 40 15.33 22.26 4.31
N LEU A 41 14.60 23.12 3.60
CA LEU A 41 14.48 23.03 2.14
C LEU A 41 15.67 23.62 1.38
N GLY A 42 16.52 24.39 2.06
CA GLY A 42 17.72 24.98 1.49
C GLY A 42 17.53 26.41 0.92
N ASP A 43 16.33 26.96 1.07
CA ASP A 43 16.00 28.36 0.67
C ASP A 43 16.09 29.34 1.85
N GLU A 44 16.57 28.89 3.00
CA GLU A 44 16.68 29.67 4.22
C GLU A 44 17.75 30.77 4.09
N ARG A 45 17.37 31.98 4.49
CA ARG A 45 18.28 33.11 4.45
C ARG A 45 19.18 33.13 5.68
N PHE A 46 20.46 33.27 5.44
CA PHE A 46 21.46 33.42 6.51
C PHE A 46 21.11 34.59 7.46
N GLY A 47 21.17 34.33 8.77
CA GLY A 47 20.86 35.32 9.80
C GLY A 47 19.38 35.48 10.16
N ARG A 48 18.49 34.65 9.62
CA ARG A 48 17.10 34.55 10.04
C ARG A 48 16.85 33.30 10.86
N SER A 49 15.70 33.26 11.54
CA SER A 49 15.23 32.10 12.28
C SER A 49 15.10 30.88 11.34
N GLN A 50 15.66 29.76 11.74
CA GLN A 50 15.55 28.47 11.04
C GLN A 50 14.63 27.51 11.81
N VAL A 51 13.69 28.06 12.55
CA VAL A 51 12.68 27.24 13.25
C VAL A 51 11.69 26.71 12.23
N ILE A 52 11.57 25.41 12.15
CA ILE A 52 10.61 24.70 11.29
C ILE A 52 9.47 24.18 12.15
N THR A 53 8.24 24.46 11.75
CA THR A 53 7.04 23.84 12.28
C THR A 53 6.71 22.62 11.42
N ARG A 54 6.35 21.50 12.06
CA ARG A 54 5.98 20.25 11.36
C ARG A 54 4.50 20.20 11.03
N ASP A 55 3.99 21.28 10.43
CA ASP A 55 2.55 21.43 10.14
C ASP A 55 2.04 20.34 9.19
N VAL A 56 2.87 19.91 8.22
CA VAL A 56 2.53 18.82 7.30
C VAL A 56 2.40 17.49 8.04
N LEU A 57 3.34 17.18 8.94
CA LEU A 57 3.27 15.97 9.76
C LEU A 57 2.02 16.00 10.65
N GLU A 58 1.76 17.10 11.35
CA GLU A 58 0.60 17.23 12.21
C GLU A 58 -0.71 17.08 11.42
N THR A 59 -0.78 17.65 10.22
CA THR A 59 -1.95 17.52 9.35
C THR A 59 -2.15 16.09 8.89
N VAL A 60 -1.10 15.43 8.37
CA VAL A 60 -1.17 14.06 7.87
C VAL A 60 -1.56 13.10 9.00
N GLU A 61 -0.87 13.16 10.14
CA GLU A 61 -1.16 12.29 11.29
C GLU A 61 -2.55 12.58 11.90
N GLY A 62 -3.01 13.83 11.85
CA GLY A 62 -4.34 14.21 12.32
C GLY A 62 -5.48 13.68 11.45
N VAL A 63 -5.24 13.54 10.14
CA VAL A 63 -6.24 13.06 9.17
C VAL A 63 -6.23 11.51 9.07
N MET A 64 -5.12 10.85 9.36
CA MET A 64 -4.97 9.40 9.30
C MET A 64 -6.07 8.61 10.04
N PRO A 65 -6.44 8.93 11.30
CA PRO A 65 -7.51 8.21 11.98
C PRO A 65 -8.86 8.30 11.27
N PHE A 66 -9.14 9.41 10.60
CA PHE A 66 -10.37 9.57 9.81
C PHE A 66 -10.38 8.60 8.61
N PHE A 67 -9.29 8.54 7.85
CA PHE A 67 -9.18 7.60 6.75
C PHE A 67 -9.24 6.14 7.22
N MET A 68 -8.56 5.80 8.30
CA MET A 68 -8.61 4.45 8.85
C MET A 68 -10.03 4.08 9.32
N ARG A 69 -10.79 5.03 9.84
CA ARG A 69 -12.20 4.81 10.17
C ARG A 69 -13.03 4.56 8.91
N VAL A 70 -12.80 5.29 7.83
CA VAL A 70 -13.57 5.12 6.59
C VAL A 70 -13.25 3.79 5.91
N PHE A 71 -11.98 3.43 5.82
CA PHE A 71 -11.55 2.28 5.01
C PHE A 71 -11.44 0.97 5.77
N TYR A 72 -11.31 1.00 7.10
CA TYR A 72 -11.01 -0.22 7.87
C TYR A 72 -11.96 -0.47 9.05
N SER A 73 -12.92 0.41 9.33
CA SER A 73 -13.83 0.23 10.48
C SER A 73 -14.97 -0.74 10.22
N THR A 74 -15.28 -1.03 8.95
CA THR A 74 -16.35 -1.97 8.59
C THR A 74 -15.86 -3.41 8.66
N ASP A 75 -16.78 -4.34 8.95
CA ASP A 75 -16.45 -5.77 8.96
C ASP A 75 -15.99 -6.23 7.58
N ASP A 76 -16.56 -5.68 6.52
CA ASP A 76 -16.18 -5.94 5.13
C ASP A 76 -15.49 -4.73 4.53
N VAL A 77 -14.17 -4.83 4.35
CA VAL A 77 -13.36 -3.83 3.61
C VAL A 77 -13.57 -3.99 2.12
N VAL A 78 -13.75 -5.22 1.66
CA VAL A 78 -14.01 -5.59 0.26
C VAL A 78 -15.35 -6.27 0.20
N LYS A 79 -16.20 -5.89 -0.75
CA LYS A 79 -17.49 -6.52 -1.00
C LYS A 79 -17.63 -6.87 -2.47
N PHE A 80 -17.97 -8.12 -2.75
CA PHE A 80 -18.32 -8.58 -4.08
C PHE A 80 -19.84 -8.51 -4.25
N GLU A 81 -20.28 -7.95 -5.36
CA GLU A 81 -21.70 -7.90 -5.70
C GLU A 81 -22.04 -8.96 -6.76
N PRO A 82 -23.12 -9.70 -6.58
CA PRO A 82 -23.54 -10.70 -7.56
C PRO A 82 -23.94 -10.01 -8.87
N VAL A 83 -23.58 -10.62 -10.00
CA VAL A 83 -23.96 -10.14 -11.33
C VAL A 83 -25.26 -10.81 -11.81
N ALA A 84 -25.52 -12.02 -11.35
CA ALA A 84 -26.71 -12.80 -11.66
C ALA A 84 -27.31 -13.41 -10.38
N ASP A 85 -28.61 -13.77 -10.42
CA ASP A 85 -29.30 -14.30 -9.26
C ASP A 85 -28.73 -15.63 -8.72
N ASN A 86 -28.03 -16.38 -9.56
CA ASN A 86 -27.37 -17.64 -9.18
C ASN A 86 -25.98 -17.43 -8.55
N ASP A 87 -25.46 -16.20 -8.53
CA ASP A 87 -24.11 -15.88 -8.07
C ASP A 87 -24.09 -15.29 -6.64
N ILE A 88 -25.24 -15.15 -5.99
CA ILE A 88 -25.38 -14.50 -4.68
C ILE A 88 -24.50 -15.21 -3.63
N GLU A 89 -24.64 -16.53 -3.53
CA GLU A 89 -23.87 -17.33 -2.56
C GLU A 89 -22.36 -17.28 -2.83
N LEU A 90 -21.98 -17.29 -4.10
CA LEU A 90 -20.59 -17.17 -4.52
C LEU A 90 -20.01 -15.80 -4.17
N ALA A 91 -20.76 -14.72 -4.41
CA ALA A 91 -20.36 -13.36 -4.07
C ALA A 91 -20.14 -13.18 -2.55
N ASP A 92 -21.03 -13.77 -1.74
CA ASP A 92 -20.88 -13.77 -0.28
C ASP A 92 -19.65 -14.56 0.18
N GLN A 93 -19.42 -15.75 -0.37
CA GLN A 93 -18.24 -16.55 -0.07
C GLN A 93 -16.94 -15.81 -0.47
N MET A 94 -16.92 -15.18 -1.64
CA MET A 94 -15.77 -14.39 -2.09
C MET A 94 -15.52 -13.18 -1.21
N THR A 95 -16.59 -12.51 -0.75
CA THR A 95 -16.51 -11.40 0.20
C THR A 95 -15.87 -11.85 1.50
N HIS A 96 -16.35 -12.93 2.10
CA HIS A 96 -15.78 -13.47 3.33
C HIS A 96 -14.33 -13.92 3.16
N PHE A 97 -14.02 -14.61 2.06
CA PHE A 97 -12.67 -15.06 1.78
C PHE A 97 -11.68 -13.88 1.61
N ALA A 98 -12.03 -12.88 0.80
CA ALA A 98 -11.17 -11.72 0.57
C ALA A 98 -10.90 -10.94 1.88
N ASN A 99 -11.93 -10.73 2.70
CA ASN A 99 -11.79 -10.07 3.99
C ASN A 99 -10.96 -10.90 4.98
N HIS A 100 -11.11 -12.23 4.98
CA HIS A 100 -10.28 -13.13 5.79
C HIS A 100 -8.79 -13.03 5.39
N VAL A 101 -8.51 -13.11 4.09
CA VAL A 101 -7.14 -12.97 3.57
C VAL A 101 -6.54 -11.62 3.95
N LEU A 102 -7.28 -10.53 3.74
CA LEU A 102 -6.80 -9.19 4.05
C LEU A 102 -6.58 -8.97 5.55
N LYS A 103 -7.56 -9.37 6.40
CA LYS A 103 -7.56 -9.04 7.83
C LYS A 103 -6.81 -10.04 8.71
N LYS A 104 -6.77 -11.33 8.31
CA LYS A 104 -6.24 -12.42 9.14
C LYS A 104 -4.95 -13.01 8.63
N GLN A 105 -4.82 -13.21 7.32
CA GLN A 105 -3.59 -13.75 6.74
C GLN A 105 -2.55 -12.69 6.44
N ASN A 106 -2.99 -11.46 6.19
CA ASN A 106 -2.13 -10.31 5.99
C ASN A 106 -2.38 -9.27 7.08
N GLU A 107 -1.42 -8.40 7.30
CA GLU A 107 -1.57 -7.26 8.21
C GLU A 107 -2.35 -6.11 7.54
N GLY A 108 -3.61 -6.37 7.18
CA GLY A 108 -4.42 -5.47 6.38
C GLY A 108 -4.52 -4.03 6.91
N PHE A 109 -4.53 -3.88 8.25
CA PHE A 109 -4.49 -2.55 8.86
C PHE A 109 -3.21 -1.80 8.49
N ASN A 110 -2.05 -2.43 8.66
CA ASN A 110 -0.76 -1.81 8.36
C ASN A 110 -0.59 -1.53 6.86
N ILE A 111 -1.09 -2.43 6.02
CA ILE A 111 -1.06 -2.25 4.56
C ILE A 111 -1.87 -1.00 4.17
N ILE A 112 -3.12 -0.91 4.59
CA ILE A 112 -3.99 0.23 4.25
C ILE A 112 -3.46 1.52 4.87
N HIS A 113 -3.00 1.47 6.12
CA HIS A 113 -2.42 2.62 6.80
C HIS A 113 -1.21 3.18 6.04
N THR A 114 -0.26 2.32 5.68
CA THR A 114 0.93 2.73 4.94
C THR A 114 0.56 3.25 3.55
N TRP A 115 -0.34 2.56 2.86
CA TRP A 115 -0.80 2.96 1.54
C TRP A 115 -1.43 4.36 1.53
N VAL A 116 -2.34 4.63 2.46
CA VAL A 116 -2.98 5.94 2.60
C VAL A 116 -1.97 7.00 2.99
N LYS A 117 -1.06 6.69 3.91
CA LYS A 117 -0.01 7.60 4.35
C LYS A 117 0.94 7.97 3.21
N ASP A 118 1.36 7.00 2.42
CA ASP A 118 2.19 7.24 1.23
C ASP A 118 1.46 8.13 0.21
N ALA A 119 0.17 7.90 0.00
CA ALA A 119 -0.63 8.72 -0.89
C ALA A 119 -0.74 10.17 -0.41
N LEU A 120 -0.86 10.40 0.90
CA LEU A 120 -0.95 11.75 1.48
C LEU A 120 0.38 12.51 1.41
N ILE A 121 1.51 11.81 1.53
CA ILE A 121 2.84 12.44 1.50
C ILE A 121 3.35 12.60 0.06
N SER A 122 3.19 11.54 -0.75
CA SER A 122 3.83 11.43 -2.07
C SER A 122 2.86 11.61 -3.23
N ASP A 123 1.64 12.09 -3.00
CA ASP A 123 0.55 12.24 -3.98
C ASP A 123 0.05 10.91 -4.58
N MET A 124 0.75 9.81 -4.35
CA MET A 124 0.38 8.50 -4.84
C MET A 124 0.86 7.41 -3.88
N GLY A 125 -0.04 6.49 -3.55
CA GLY A 125 0.28 5.24 -2.86
C GLY A 125 0.12 4.06 -3.81
N ALA A 126 1.02 3.08 -3.73
CA ALA A 126 0.95 1.87 -4.52
C ALA A 126 0.98 0.62 -3.63
N VAL A 127 0.11 -0.35 -3.94
CA VAL A 127 0.10 -1.66 -3.28
C VAL A 127 0.32 -2.73 -4.33
N LYS A 128 1.26 -3.63 -4.06
CA LYS A 128 1.50 -4.80 -4.88
C LYS A 128 0.84 -6.01 -4.22
N TYR A 129 0.09 -6.77 -4.99
CA TYR A 129 -0.42 -8.07 -4.55
C TYR A 129 0.17 -9.18 -5.43
N TYR A 130 0.43 -10.32 -4.80
CA TYR A 130 0.95 -11.51 -5.49
C TYR A 130 0.59 -12.74 -4.67
N TYR A 131 0.55 -13.88 -5.34
CA TYR A 131 0.39 -15.17 -4.68
C TYR A 131 1.76 -15.68 -4.24
N ASP A 132 1.86 -16.05 -2.97
CA ASP A 132 3.05 -16.68 -2.39
C ASP A 132 2.65 -17.97 -1.68
N THR A 133 3.51 -18.99 -1.76
CA THR A 133 3.33 -20.26 -1.07
C THR A 133 4.32 -20.33 0.06
N GLN A 134 3.85 -20.18 1.29
CA GLN A 134 4.66 -20.35 2.48
C GLN A 134 4.50 -21.78 3.00
N GLN A 135 5.62 -22.45 3.25
CA GLN A 135 5.65 -23.71 3.98
C GLN A 135 5.85 -23.41 5.47
N GLU A 136 4.80 -23.62 6.24
CA GLU A 136 4.89 -23.55 7.70
C GLU A 136 5.23 -24.94 8.23
N THR A 137 6.34 -25.06 8.97
CA THR A 137 6.75 -26.30 9.60
C THR A 137 6.41 -26.24 11.08
N GLU A 138 5.39 -26.98 11.48
CA GLU A 138 5.05 -27.17 12.88
C GLU A 138 5.82 -28.37 13.44
N VAL A 139 6.59 -28.15 14.51
CA VAL A 139 7.29 -29.22 15.23
C VAL A 139 6.44 -29.64 16.43
N VAL A 140 5.80 -30.78 16.31
CA VAL A 140 5.01 -31.36 17.40
C VAL A 140 5.87 -32.36 18.18
N TYR A 141 6.06 -32.10 19.46
CA TYR A 141 6.78 -33.02 20.36
C TYR A 141 5.78 -33.96 21.01
N TYR A 142 6.02 -35.24 20.85
CA TYR A 142 5.25 -36.30 21.53
C TYR A 142 6.11 -36.89 22.64
N GLU A 143 5.57 -36.95 23.86
CA GLU A 143 6.16 -37.64 24.99
C GLU A 143 5.37 -38.92 25.29
N ASN A 144 6.08 -40.00 25.71
CA ASN A 144 5.50 -41.29 26.10
C ASN A 144 4.78 -42.05 24.98
N LEU A 145 5.34 -42.05 23.76
CA LEU A 145 4.90 -42.98 22.74
C LEU A 145 5.34 -44.42 23.17
N THR A 146 4.36 -45.29 23.39
CA THR A 146 4.59 -46.73 23.56
C THR A 146 4.64 -47.40 22.19
N ASP A 147 5.70 -48.15 21.93
CA ASP A 147 5.78 -49.03 20.76
C ASP A 147 4.72 -50.16 20.91
N GLU A 148 3.66 -50.13 20.09
CA GLU A 148 2.76 -51.26 19.84
C GLU A 148 3.10 -51.91 18.50
#